data_f426cdada9d0ae5b3a4c9b91e9704d8c
#
_entry.id   f426cdada9d0ae5b3a4c9b91e9704d8c
#
_cell.length_a   1.000
_cell.length_b   1.000
_cell.length_c   1.000
_cell.angle_alpha   90.00
_cell.angle_beta   90.00
_cell.angle_gamma   90.00
#
_symmetry.space_group_name_H-M   'P 1'
#
loop_
_entity.id
_entity.type
_entity.pdbx_description
1 polymer ?
#
loop_
_entity_poly.entity_id
_entity_poly.type
_entity_poly.pdbx_seq_one_letter_code
_entity_poly.pdbx_strand_id
1 'polypeptide(L)'
;MSRFGRAFLHDRNTFITMVFLAVILAIPQALLAWGREGHETIVLVAEHYMRPDTAAAMRKLLAPESPEEASVWADEYRHGHQETGPWHYIDTPLADSRIDMGRECANGSCVIAKTEQFLDSRLSLSGI
;
A
#
# COMPACT_ATOMS: atom_id res chain seq x y z
N MET A 1 -20.81 23.36 -51.09
CA MET A 1 -20.93 22.58 -49.82
C MET A 1 -19.98 23.18 -48.81
N SER A 2 -20.55 23.70 -47.76
CA SER A 2 -20.07 24.81 -46.98
C SER A 2 -18.90 24.48 -46.04
N ARG A 3 -17.97 25.43 -45.88
CA ARG A 3 -16.88 25.44 -44.89
C ARG A 3 -17.36 25.26 -43.43
N PHE A 4 -18.65 25.53 -43.19
CA PHE A 4 -19.28 25.39 -41.86
C PHE A 4 -19.33 23.95 -41.33
N GLY A 5 -19.54 22.95 -42.19
CA GLY A 5 -19.65 21.56 -41.73
C GLY A 5 -18.33 20.94 -41.26
N ARG A 6 -17.18 21.42 -41.76
CA ARG A 6 -15.86 20.93 -41.35
C ARG A 6 -15.37 21.46 -39.99
N ALA A 7 -15.72 22.70 -39.68
CA ALA A 7 -15.40 23.30 -38.39
C ALA A 7 -16.13 22.62 -37.24
N PHE A 8 -17.40 22.26 -37.42
CA PHE A 8 -18.20 21.61 -36.38
C PHE A 8 -17.75 20.17 -36.10
N LEU A 9 -17.33 19.45 -37.14
CA LEU A 9 -16.80 18.08 -36.98
C LEU A 9 -15.42 18.07 -36.32
N HIS A 10 -14.60 19.09 -36.58
CA HIS A 10 -13.29 19.24 -35.93
C HIS A 10 -13.43 19.55 -34.46
N ASP A 11 -14.35 20.42 -34.10
CA ASP A 11 -14.65 20.78 -32.70
C ASP A 11 -15.20 19.60 -31.90
N ARG A 12 -16.12 18.81 -32.47
CA ARG A 12 -16.65 17.59 -31.82
C ARG A 12 -15.59 16.52 -31.61
N ASN A 13 -14.72 16.28 -32.56
CA ASN A 13 -13.65 15.32 -32.42
C ASN A 13 -12.61 15.80 -31.39
N THR A 14 -12.27 17.07 -31.40
CA THR A 14 -11.40 17.70 -30.42
C THR A 14 -12.01 17.59 -29.02
N PHE A 15 -13.30 17.87 -28.86
CA PHE A 15 -14.01 17.71 -27.60
C PHE A 15 -13.99 16.25 -27.09
N ILE A 16 -14.30 15.28 -27.96
CA ILE A 16 -14.26 13.85 -27.62
C ILE A 16 -12.83 13.44 -27.21
N THR A 17 -11.81 13.89 -27.93
CA THR A 17 -10.42 13.59 -27.61
C THR A 17 -10.02 14.19 -26.26
N MET A 18 -10.43 15.42 -25.96
CA MET A 18 -10.16 16.08 -24.68
C MET A 18 -10.88 15.36 -23.52
N VAL A 19 -12.11 14.91 -23.71
CA VAL A 19 -12.85 14.14 -22.70
C VAL A 19 -12.17 12.79 -22.47
N PHE A 20 -11.77 12.09 -23.54
CA PHE A 20 -11.02 10.82 -23.41
C PHE A 20 -9.69 11.01 -22.69
N LEU A 21 -8.95 12.06 -23.04
CA LEU A 21 -7.69 12.39 -22.37
C LEU A 21 -7.90 12.73 -20.89
N ALA A 22 -8.93 13.50 -20.58
CA ALA A 22 -9.29 13.83 -19.20
C ALA A 22 -9.69 12.58 -18.39
N VAL A 23 -10.44 11.66 -18.98
CA VAL A 23 -10.81 10.38 -18.35
C VAL A 23 -9.56 9.52 -18.13
N ILE A 24 -8.67 9.40 -19.11
CA ILE A 24 -7.41 8.65 -18.98
C ILE A 24 -6.51 9.26 -17.90
N LEU A 25 -6.44 10.59 -17.81
CA LEU A 25 -5.65 11.29 -16.79
C LEU A 25 -6.28 11.24 -15.39
N ALA A 26 -7.61 11.02 -15.30
CA ALA A 26 -8.32 10.89 -14.02
C ALA A 26 -8.23 9.48 -13.40
N ILE A 27 -7.98 8.44 -14.22
CA ILE A 27 -7.93 7.04 -13.78
C ILE A 27 -6.67 6.66 -12.95
N PRO A 28 -5.46 7.24 -13.15
CA PRO A 28 -4.24 6.68 -12.58
C PRO A 28 -4.08 6.81 -11.08
N GLN A 29 -4.78 7.71 -10.43
CA GLN A 29 -4.53 7.99 -9.01
C GLN A 29 -5.08 6.90 -8.07
N ALA A 30 -6.09 6.18 -8.48
CA ALA A 30 -6.73 5.15 -7.66
C ALA A 30 -6.12 3.74 -7.84
N LEU A 31 -5.25 3.53 -8.83
CA LEU A 31 -4.72 2.20 -9.18
C LEU A 31 -3.26 1.97 -8.75
N LEU A 32 -2.59 2.95 -8.15
CA LEU A 32 -1.13 2.90 -8.00
C LEU A 32 -0.60 2.49 -6.63
N ALA A 33 -1.45 2.27 -5.64
CA ALA A 33 -1.00 1.71 -4.36
C ALA A 33 -2.17 1.13 -3.56
N TRP A 34 -1.89 0.15 -2.74
CA TRP A 34 -2.68 -0.16 -1.57
C TRP A 34 -2.65 1.08 -0.67
N GLY A 35 -3.68 1.92 -0.79
CA GLY A 35 -3.84 3.10 0.04
C GLY A 35 -4.44 2.74 1.40
N ARG A 36 -4.74 3.76 2.18
CA ARG A 36 -5.40 3.66 3.49
C ARG A 36 -6.57 2.69 3.47
N GLU A 37 -7.47 2.82 2.52
CA GLU A 37 -8.68 1.99 2.42
C GLU A 37 -8.36 0.50 2.20
N GLY A 38 -7.27 0.19 1.53
CA GLY A 38 -6.80 -1.18 1.33
C GLY A 38 -6.32 -1.80 2.64
N HIS A 39 -5.50 -1.09 3.40
CA HIS A 39 -5.00 -1.54 4.70
C HIS A 39 -6.14 -1.70 5.72
N GLU A 40 -7.01 -0.70 5.85
CA GLU A 40 -8.17 -0.73 6.73
C GLU A 40 -9.12 -1.89 6.38
N THR A 41 -9.37 -2.13 5.08
CA THR A 41 -10.21 -3.25 4.63
C THR A 41 -9.62 -4.60 5.03
N ILE A 42 -8.30 -4.80 4.90
CA ILE A 42 -7.65 -6.05 5.30
C ILE A 42 -7.77 -6.27 6.79
N VAL A 43 -7.58 -5.24 7.59
CA VAL A 43 -7.72 -5.34 9.05
C VAL A 43 -9.15 -5.72 9.44
N LEU A 44 -10.17 -5.09 8.85
CA LEU A 44 -11.57 -5.43 9.10
C LEU A 44 -11.88 -6.88 8.72
N VAL A 45 -11.36 -7.35 7.57
CA VAL A 45 -11.49 -8.76 7.16
C VAL A 45 -10.78 -9.68 8.15
N ALA A 46 -9.56 -9.34 8.58
CA ALA A 46 -8.82 -10.13 9.56
C ALA A 46 -9.57 -10.21 10.90
N GLU A 47 -10.08 -9.09 11.41
CA GLU A 47 -10.88 -9.08 12.65
C GLU A 47 -12.13 -9.97 12.55
N HIS A 48 -12.80 -9.97 11.39
CA HIS A 48 -13.99 -10.82 11.18
C HIS A 48 -13.68 -12.32 11.34
N TYR A 49 -12.47 -12.74 10.98
CA TYR A 49 -12.03 -14.14 11.10
C TYR A 49 -11.24 -14.44 12.38
N MET A 50 -10.92 -13.43 13.18
CA MET A 50 -10.25 -13.64 14.46
C MET A 50 -11.19 -14.26 15.49
N ARG A 51 -10.61 -15.02 16.39
CA ARG A 51 -11.31 -15.45 17.62
C ARG A 51 -11.59 -14.19 18.48
N PRO A 52 -12.71 -14.14 19.20
CA PRO A 52 -13.08 -12.98 20.01
C PRO A 52 -12.03 -12.59 21.06
N ASP A 53 -11.39 -13.57 21.68
CA ASP A 53 -10.32 -13.35 22.66
C ASP A 53 -9.06 -12.72 22.02
N THR A 54 -8.69 -13.17 20.82
CA THR A 54 -7.57 -12.61 20.04
C THR A 54 -7.86 -11.19 19.59
N ALA A 55 -9.05 -10.91 19.07
CA ALA A 55 -9.46 -9.56 18.68
C ALA A 55 -9.46 -8.60 19.88
N ALA A 56 -9.94 -9.04 21.03
CA ALA A 56 -9.92 -8.24 22.26
C ALA A 56 -8.48 -7.95 22.73
N ALA A 57 -7.59 -8.93 22.67
CA ALA A 57 -6.19 -8.76 23.02
C ALA A 57 -5.48 -7.79 22.07
N MET A 58 -5.73 -7.91 20.77
CA MET A 58 -5.19 -7.00 19.75
C MET A 58 -5.62 -5.55 20.00
N ARG A 59 -6.91 -5.30 20.16
CA ARG A 59 -7.44 -3.95 20.46
C ARG A 59 -6.85 -3.37 21.74
N LYS A 60 -6.65 -4.19 22.77
CA LYS A 60 -6.01 -3.75 24.02
C LYS A 60 -4.55 -3.37 23.83
N LEU A 61 -3.82 -4.07 22.96
CA LEU A 61 -2.42 -3.77 22.66
C LEU A 61 -2.26 -2.50 21.82
N LEU A 62 -3.21 -2.24 20.93
CA LEU A 62 -3.17 -1.08 20.04
C LEU A 62 -3.70 0.20 20.69
N ALA A 63 -4.48 0.09 21.77
CA ALA A 63 -5.08 1.25 22.41
C ALA A 63 -4.06 2.36 22.76
N PRO A 64 -4.39 3.64 22.52
CA PRO A 64 -5.73 4.16 22.21
C PRO A 64 -6.15 4.10 20.73
N GLU A 65 -5.26 3.67 19.83
CA GLU A 65 -5.52 3.63 18.39
C GLU A 65 -6.47 2.46 18.05
N SER A 66 -7.27 2.63 16.98
CA SER A 66 -8.04 1.53 16.41
C SER A 66 -7.13 0.62 15.56
N PRO A 67 -7.52 -0.65 15.31
CA PRO A 67 -6.79 -1.52 14.40
C PRO A 67 -6.67 -0.94 12.99
N GLU A 68 -7.69 -0.22 12.52
CA GLU A 68 -7.71 0.46 11.23
C GLU A 68 -6.64 1.56 11.17
N GLU A 69 -6.59 2.43 12.17
CA GLU A 69 -5.57 3.49 12.27
C GLU A 69 -4.16 2.88 12.36
N ALA A 70 -3.97 1.86 13.19
CA ALA A 70 -2.70 1.18 13.32
C ALA A 70 -2.23 0.52 12.02
N SER A 71 -3.16 0.07 11.16
CA SER A 71 -2.82 -0.59 9.89
C SER A 71 -2.13 0.31 8.88
N VAL A 72 -2.33 1.62 8.96
CA VAL A 72 -1.75 2.61 8.05
C VAL A 72 -0.55 3.34 8.66
N TRP A 73 -0.27 3.09 9.94
CA TRP A 73 0.80 3.77 10.67
C TRP A 73 2.15 3.74 9.95
N ALA A 74 2.54 2.61 9.42
CA ALA A 74 3.84 2.46 8.77
C ALA A 74 3.96 3.31 7.50
N ASP A 75 2.90 3.40 6.70
CA ASP A 75 2.87 4.26 5.51
C ASP A 75 2.88 5.75 5.88
N GLU A 76 2.18 6.13 6.92
CA GLU A 76 2.20 7.51 7.42
C GLU A 76 3.56 7.88 8.00
N TYR A 77 4.16 6.99 8.77
CA TYR A 77 5.49 7.19 9.33
C TYR A 77 6.56 7.41 8.26
N ARG A 78 6.47 6.71 7.13
CA ARG A 78 7.36 6.84 5.98
C ARG A 78 7.41 8.26 5.40
N HIS A 79 6.35 9.06 5.51
CA HIS A 79 6.34 10.43 4.99
C HIS A 79 7.39 11.33 5.65
N GLY A 80 7.68 11.12 6.93
CA GLY A 80 8.75 11.82 7.66
C GLY A 80 10.08 11.05 7.72
N HIS A 81 10.08 9.76 7.33
CA HIS A 81 11.16 8.81 7.50
C HIS A 81 11.41 8.02 6.21
N GLN A 82 11.94 8.68 5.18
CA GLN A 82 12.13 8.11 3.84
C GLN A 82 13.02 6.85 3.83
N GLU A 83 13.91 6.73 4.80
CA GLU A 83 14.78 5.56 5.01
C GLU A 83 13.98 4.28 5.31
N THR A 84 12.74 4.40 5.79
CA THR A 84 11.87 3.26 6.08
C THR A 84 11.12 2.73 4.86
N GLY A 85 11.17 3.44 3.73
CA GLY A 85 10.50 3.04 2.50
C GLY A 85 10.72 1.57 2.11
N PRO A 86 11.96 1.07 2.05
CA PRO A 86 12.25 -0.32 1.71
C PRO A 86 11.75 -1.36 2.75
N TRP A 87 11.38 -0.95 3.96
CA TRP A 87 10.92 -1.87 5.01
C TRP A 87 9.50 -2.39 4.79
N HIS A 88 8.80 -1.83 3.79
CA HIS A 88 7.40 -2.17 3.50
C HIS A 88 7.24 -3.34 2.52
N TYR A 89 8.31 -3.73 1.83
CA TYR A 89 8.23 -4.74 0.77
C TYR A 89 9.52 -5.54 0.62
N ILE A 90 9.45 -6.56 -0.21
CA ILE A 90 10.58 -7.26 -0.82
C ILE A 90 10.19 -7.61 -2.26
N ASP A 91 11.05 -7.28 -3.21
CA ASP A 91 10.82 -7.53 -4.63
C ASP A 91 11.52 -8.82 -5.05
N THR A 92 10.74 -9.79 -5.49
CA THR A 92 11.24 -11.06 -6.01
C THR A 92 10.84 -11.21 -7.48
N PRO A 93 11.76 -11.54 -8.40
CA PRO A 93 11.42 -11.80 -9.79
C PRO A 93 10.35 -12.89 -9.92
N LEU A 94 9.37 -12.68 -10.82
CA LEU A 94 8.26 -13.64 -11.02
C LEU A 94 8.72 -15.05 -11.43
N ALA A 95 9.92 -15.17 -12.02
CA ALA A 95 10.49 -16.46 -12.41
C ALA A 95 11.11 -17.23 -11.24
N ASP A 96 11.33 -16.59 -10.11
CA ASP A 96 11.98 -17.21 -8.96
C ASP A 96 10.94 -17.89 -8.07
N SER A 97 11.23 -19.10 -7.66
CA SER A 97 10.37 -19.87 -6.75
C SER A 97 10.71 -19.66 -5.27
N ARG A 98 11.75 -18.88 -4.99
CA ARG A 98 12.25 -18.61 -3.62
C ARG A 98 12.80 -17.20 -3.53
N ILE A 99 12.69 -16.61 -2.36
CA ILE A 99 13.32 -15.34 -2.02
C ILE A 99 14.82 -15.56 -1.79
N ASP A 100 15.65 -14.80 -2.50
CA ASP A 100 17.08 -14.72 -2.26
C ASP A 100 17.39 -13.50 -1.38
N MET A 101 17.51 -13.74 -0.08
CA MET A 101 17.77 -12.66 0.89
C MET A 101 19.09 -11.93 0.62
N GLY A 102 20.09 -12.59 0.05
CA GLY A 102 21.39 -11.98 -0.30
C GLY A 102 21.25 -10.95 -1.44
N ARG A 103 20.34 -11.19 -2.38
CA ARG A 103 20.06 -10.31 -3.52
C ARG A 103 18.98 -9.27 -3.19
N GLU A 104 17.87 -9.70 -2.64
CA GLU A 104 16.64 -8.92 -2.52
C GLU A 104 16.57 -8.13 -1.21
N CYS A 105 17.40 -8.50 -0.23
CA CYS A 105 17.49 -7.85 1.07
C CYS A 105 18.94 -7.65 1.54
N ALA A 106 19.87 -7.41 0.61
CA ALA A 106 21.33 -7.41 0.85
C ALA A 106 21.79 -6.52 2.03
N ASN A 107 21.07 -5.43 2.31
CA ASN A 107 21.41 -4.50 3.39
C ASN A 107 20.55 -4.68 4.65
N GLY A 108 19.76 -5.75 4.75
CA GLY A 108 18.79 -5.92 5.83
C GLY A 108 17.69 -4.84 5.83
N SER A 109 17.49 -4.16 4.69
CA SER A 109 16.50 -3.09 4.54
C SER A 109 15.32 -3.59 3.68
N CYS A 110 14.62 -4.59 4.17
CA CYS A 110 13.39 -5.13 3.58
C CYS A 110 12.41 -5.53 4.67
N VAL A 111 11.17 -5.77 4.31
CA VAL A 111 10.11 -6.13 5.26
C VAL A 111 10.45 -7.37 6.10
N ILE A 112 11.07 -8.39 5.53
CA ILE A 112 11.42 -9.63 6.25
C ILE A 112 12.45 -9.34 7.32
N ALA A 113 13.61 -8.76 6.95
CA ALA A 113 14.68 -8.50 7.90
C ALA A 113 14.27 -7.51 9.01
N LYS A 114 13.43 -6.52 8.68
CA LYS A 114 12.92 -5.59 9.69
C LYS A 114 11.92 -6.24 10.64
N THR A 115 11.05 -7.11 10.13
CA THR A 115 10.13 -7.88 10.98
C THR A 115 10.90 -8.76 11.97
N GLU A 116 11.92 -9.48 11.51
CA GLU A 116 12.80 -10.29 12.37
C GLU A 116 13.51 -9.43 13.41
N GLN A 117 14.10 -8.32 13.00
CA GLN A 117 14.79 -7.37 13.91
C GLN A 117 13.86 -6.87 15.03
N PHE A 118 12.63 -6.50 14.70
CA PHE A 118 11.65 -6.03 15.69
C PHE A 118 11.16 -7.14 16.60
N LEU A 119 11.00 -8.35 16.11
CA LEU A 119 10.64 -9.52 16.93
C LEU A 119 11.76 -9.84 17.93
N ASP A 120 13.01 -9.90 17.48
CA ASP A 120 14.16 -10.18 18.35
C ASP A 120 14.32 -9.11 19.44
N SER A 121 14.15 -7.83 19.10
CA SER A 121 14.21 -6.75 20.07
C SER A 121 13.11 -6.85 21.13
N ARG A 122 11.89 -7.27 20.74
CA ARG A 122 10.78 -7.49 21.67
C ARG A 122 11.03 -8.68 22.60
N LEU A 123 11.54 -9.78 22.07
CA LEU A 123 11.87 -10.97 22.85
C LEU A 123 12.98 -10.65 23.87
N SER A 124 13.99 -9.91 23.46
CA SER A 124 15.06 -9.42 24.36
C SER A 124 14.55 -8.56 25.51
N LEU A 125 13.56 -7.69 25.26
CA LEU A 125 12.96 -6.84 26.30
C LEU A 125 12.01 -7.62 27.24
N SER A 126 11.42 -8.71 26.78
CA SER A 126 10.50 -9.56 27.58
C SER A 126 11.23 -10.54 28.50
N GLY A 127 12.55 -10.70 28.36
CA GLY A 127 13.34 -11.59 29.19
C GLY A 127 13.09 -13.10 28.94
N ILE A 128 12.55 -13.43 27.75
CA ILE A 128 12.33 -14.82 27.30
C ILE A 128 13.49 -15.25 26.40
#